data_542893c62ac1903406e4ead5254a5ebc
#
_entry.id   542893c62ac1903406e4ead5254a5ebc
#
_cell.length_a   1.000
_cell.length_b   1.000
_cell.length_c   1.000
_cell.angle_alpha   90.00
_cell.angle_beta   90.00
_cell.angle_gamma   90.00
#
_symmetry.space_group_name_H-M   'P 1'
#
loop_
_entity.id
_entity.type
_entity.pdbx_description
1 polymer ?
#
loop_
_entity_poly.entity_id
_entity_poly.type
_entity_poly.pdbx_seq_one_letter_code
_entity_poly.pdbx_strand_id
1 'polypeptide(L)'
;MTVNRKKFIHTLSFSLAALWVQGGRMLHARTKDDARISDFCRKLKPIGRALELPGYYVWCNSPIEAPDGKTHVFFSRWKADLGMSGWIKGSEIAHAVADAPDKPFEVLETVLAPRGTGFWDATTCHNPLIKKIGNTYYLFYMGNSNGKTNTKRIGLATSSSLDGPWTRTDAPILLPGAAGAWDDHCTTNPAWVRGKDGRNWLYYKSWNTHDYETTKGPIRGNRKYGVAFADKPEGPYEKYVHNPVIDFSAKGANRQFEDAFVWREGDKFKMIARDMGVFNHEVGLIMESDDGLHWSEPQIAFQPLSHYVQEPPAPAHLKRYGRLERPMLLLEDDQPAWLFGASQGGKYQTSSAFIFKCEV
;
A
#
# COMPACT_ATOMS: atom_id res chain seq x y z
N MET A 1 69.12 17.38 30.43
CA MET A 1 69.81 17.50 29.15
C MET A 1 68.80 17.76 28.03
N THR A 2 68.99 18.80 27.45
CA THR A 2 68.35 19.67 26.48
C THR A 2 67.42 19.01 25.40
N VAL A 3 66.22 19.53 25.41
CA VAL A 3 65.19 19.38 24.37
C VAL A 3 65.51 20.33 23.19
N ASN A 4 65.34 19.87 21.98
CA ASN A 4 65.33 20.78 20.82
C ASN A 4 64.03 20.63 20.00
N ARG A 5 63.26 21.72 20.00
CA ARG A 5 62.04 21.90 19.22
C ARG A 5 62.39 22.32 17.83
N LYS A 6 61.92 21.62 16.78
CA LYS A 6 61.86 22.15 15.43
C LYS A 6 60.41 22.46 15.03
N LYS A 7 60.17 23.73 14.82
CA LYS A 7 58.97 24.30 14.22
C LYS A 7 58.87 23.86 12.76
N PHE A 8 57.68 23.42 12.33
CA PHE A 8 57.35 23.25 10.92
C PHE A 8 56.32 24.32 10.56
N ILE A 9 56.69 25.20 9.69
CA ILE A 9 55.81 26.25 9.10
C ILE A 9 55.28 25.68 7.81
N HIS A 10 53.97 25.50 7.69
CA HIS A 10 53.30 25.27 6.40
C HIS A 10 52.71 26.56 5.87
N THR A 11 53.22 26.96 4.71
CA THR A 11 52.80 28.11 3.90
C THR A 11 51.42 27.79 3.29
N LEU A 12 50.42 28.61 3.60
CA LEU A 12 49.15 28.62 2.87
C LEU A 12 49.31 29.45 1.59
N SER A 13 49.14 28.83 0.44
CA SER A 13 48.99 29.49 -0.82
C SER A 13 47.52 29.77 -1.08
N PHE A 14 47.09 31.02 -1.03
CA PHE A 14 45.77 31.47 -1.47
C PHE A 14 45.81 31.66 -2.99
N SER A 15 45.03 30.84 -3.70
CA SER A 15 44.73 31.11 -5.11
C SER A 15 43.36 31.77 -5.19
N LEU A 16 43.32 33.05 -5.51
CA LEU A 16 42.09 33.73 -5.90
C LEU A 16 41.69 33.22 -7.29
N ALA A 17 40.58 32.56 -7.39
CA ALA A 17 39.88 32.32 -8.64
C ALA A 17 38.74 33.33 -8.75
N ALA A 18 38.80 34.15 -9.78
CA ALA A 18 37.81 35.17 -10.09
C ALA A 18 36.44 34.58 -10.40
N LEU A 19 35.40 35.08 -9.70
CA LEU A 19 34.00 34.80 -10.00
C LEU A 19 33.61 35.43 -11.36
N TRP A 20 33.30 34.58 -12.33
CA TRP A 20 32.44 34.96 -13.46
C TRP A 20 31.02 34.52 -13.12
N VAL A 21 30.15 35.50 -12.82
CA VAL A 21 28.71 35.32 -12.72
C VAL A 21 28.14 35.28 -14.12
N GLN A 22 27.90 34.11 -14.67
CA GLN A 22 26.95 33.87 -15.73
C GLN A 22 25.84 32.97 -15.19
N GLY A 23 24.59 33.40 -15.33
CA GLY A 23 23.37 32.70 -14.86
C GLY A 23 23.17 31.35 -15.54
N GLY A 24 23.88 30.35 -15.06
CA GLY A 24 23.67 28.95 -15.39
C GLY A 24 22.97 28.27 -14.20
N ARG A 25 21.78 27.72 -14.42
CA ARG A 25 21.16 26.77 -13.49
C ARG A 25 22.20 25.70 -13.15
N MET A 26 22.70 25.69 -11.93
CA MET A 26 23.49 24.56 -11.43
C MET A 26 22.61 23.30 -11.48
N LEU A 27 22.83 22.46 -12.48
CA LEU A 27 22.39 21.08 -12.47
C LEU A 27 23.18 20.39 -11.35
N HIS A 28 22.59 20.30 -10.15
CA HIS A 28 23.13 19.44 -9.11
C HIS A 28 23.11 18.02 -9.67
N ALA A 29 24.27 17.41 -9.84
CA ALA A 29 24.38 16.01 -10.16
C ALA A 29 23.65 15.22 -9.03
N ARG A 30 22.51 14.60 -9.35
CA ARG A 30 21.77 13.74 -8.42
C ARG A 30 22.73 12.67 -7.89
N THR A 31 22.84 12.52 -6.58
CA THR A 31 23.54 11.39 -5.97
C THR A 31 22.85 10.08 -6.35
N LYS A 32 23.53 8.92 -6.25
CA LYS A 32 22.91 7.62 -6.53
C LYS A 32 21.66 7.38 -5.68
N ASP A 33 21.61 7.88 -4.46
CA ASP A 33 20.44 7.76 -3.57
C ASP A 33 19.32 8.71 -4.00
N ASP A 34 19.63 9.87 -4.51
CA ASP A 34 18.69 10.84 -5.07
C ASP A 34 17.98 10.32 -6.34
N ALA A 35 18.68 9.53 -7.14
CA ALA A 35 18.13 8.90 -8.35
C ALA A 35 17.07 7.81 -8.03
N ARG A 36 17.03 7.27 -6.81
CA ARG A 36 16.05 6.28 -6.37
C ARG A 36 14.74 6.90 -5.88
N ILE A 37 14.75 8.17 -5.51
CA ILE A 37 13.56 8.88 -5.02
C ILE A 37 12.75 9.35 -6.22
N SER A 38 11.51 8.90 -6.33
CA SER A 38 10.62 9.29 -7.43
C SER A 38 10.18 10.75 -7.32
N ASP A 39 9.73 11.31 -8.42
CA ASP A 39 9.10 12.64 -8.42
C ASP A 39 7.78 12.62 -7.61
N PHE A 40 7.06 11.51 -7.61
CA PHE A 40 5.90 11.30 -6.74
C PHE A 40 6.28 11.49 -5.26
N CYS A 41 7.36 10.85 -4.79
CA CYS A 41 7.82 11.00 -3.40
C CYS A 41 8.17 12.45 -3.04
N ARG A 42 8.76 13.20 -3.97
CA ARG A 42 9.15 14.61 -3.75
C ARG A 42 7.96 15.56 -3.62
N LYS A 43 6.82 15.18 -4.18
CA LYS A 43 5.57 15.94 -4.19
C LYS A 43 4.67 15.66 -2.98
N LEU A 44 5.02 14.71 -2.13
CA LEU A 44 4.23 14.36 -0.95
C LEU A 44 4.36 15.42 0.14
N LYS A 45 3.21 15.98 0.55
CA LYS A 45 3.10 16.88 1.70
C LYS A 45 2.30 16.21 2.82
N PRO A 46 2.88 16.02 4.01
CA PRO A 46 2.17 15.40 5.12
C PRO A 46 1.04 16.31 5.60
N ILE A 47 -0.14 15.75 5.75
CA ILE A 47 -1.31 16.42 6.38
C ILE A 47 -1.40 15.99 7.85
N GLY A 48 -1.35 14.69 8.10
CA GLY A 48 -1.41 14.16 9.45
C GLY A 48 -2.19 12.86 9.56
N ARG A 49 -2.47 12.46 10.81
CA ARG A 49 -3.26 11.28 11.12
C ARG A 49 -4.75 11.60 11.03
N ALA A 50 -5.49 10.63 10.51
CA ALA A 50 -6.94 10.65 10.43
C ALA A 50 -7.49 9.28 10.87
N LEU A 51 -8.82 9.22 11.12
CA LEU A 51 -9.49 7.98 11.53
C LEU A 51 -8.84 7.33 12.77
N GLU A 52 -8.53 8.15 13.77
CA GLU A 52 -8.02 7.69 15.05
C GLU A 52 -9.20 7.25 15.93
N LEU A 53 -9.39 5.94 16.13
CA LEU A 53 -10.54 5.37 16.82
C LEU A 53 -10.16 4.79 18.18
N PRO A 54 -10.82 5.20 19.27
CA PRO A 54 -10.59 4.61 20.59
C PRO A 54 -10.99 3.14 20.59
N GLY A 55 -10.09 2.26 21.09
CA GLY A 55 -10.36 0.83 21.19
C GLY A 55 -10.25 0.03 19.89
N TYR A 56 -9.75 0.64 18.81
CA TYR A 56 -9.56 -0.03 17.52
C TYR A 56 -8.18 0.21 16.93
N TYR A 57 -7.70 -0.79 16.19
CA TYR A 57 -6.74 -0.59 15.11
C TYR A 57 -7.49 -0.18 13.86
N VAL A 58 -6.97 0.81 13.12
CA VAL A 58 -7.46 1.27 11.82
C VAL A 58 -6.39 1.00 10.76
N TRP A 59 -6.79 0.38 9.65
CA TRP A 59 -5.85 -0.06 8.60
C TRP A 59 -6.49 -0.03 7.22
N CYS A 60 -5.67 -0.04 6.14
CA CYS A 60 -6.14 -0.24 4.77
C CYS A 60 -7.23 0.76 4.35
N ASN A 61 -6.90 2.03 4.35
CA ASN A 61 -7.84 3.13 4.09
C ASN A 61 -8.02 3.34 2.59
N SER A 62 -9.14 2.94 2.02
CA SER A 62 -9.44 3.06 0.58
C SER A 62 -10.37 4.26 0.34
N PRO A 63 -9.86 5.39 -0.18
CA PRO A 63 -10.66 6.59 -0.42
C PRO A 63 -11.41 6.53 -1.74
N ILE A 64 -12.51 7.25 -1.81
CA ILE A 64 -13.26 7.57 -3.02
C ILE A 64 -13.96 8.92 -2.85
N GLU A 65 -13.98 9.74 -3.90
CA GLU A 65 -14.79 10.95 -3.93
C GLU A 65 -16.21 10.62 -4.40
N ALA A 66 -17.18 11.15 -3.68
CA ALA A 66 -18.59 11.04 -4.03
C ALA A 66 -19.02 12.17 -4.98
N PRO A 67 -20.16 12.04 -5.69
CA PRO A 67 -20.66 13.08 -6.60
C PRO A 67 -20.98 14.42 -5.92
N ASP A 68 -21.17 14.44 -4.60
CA ASP A 68 -21.37 15.66 -3.80
C ASP A 68 -20.06 16.34 -3.38
N GLY A 69 -18.91 15.83 -3.84
CA GLY A 69 -17.58 16.34 -3.53
C GLY A 69 -17.02 15.87 -2.18
N LYS A 70 -17.75 15.07 -1.42
CA LYS A 70 -17.26 14.52 -0.15
C LYS A 70 -16.30 13.36 -0.39
N THR A 71 -15.37 13.21 0.53
CA THR A 71 -14.44 12.10 0.57
C THR A 71 -14.97 11.01 1.48
N HIS A 72 -15.22 9.84 0.91
CA HIS A 72 -15.57 8.62 1.62
C HIS A 72 -14.35 7.72 1.74
N VAL A 73 -14.20 7.04 2.89
CA VAL A 73 -13.11 6.08 3.12
C VAL A 73 -13.68 4.77 3.65
N PHE A 74 -13.42 3.69 2.93
CA PHE A 74 -13.67 2.32 3.38
C PHE A 74 -12.38 1.81 4.00
N PHE A 75 -12.42 1.37 5.27
CA PHE A 75 -11.23 1.00 6.00
C PHE A 75 -11.42 -0.25 6.84
N SER A 76 -10.34 -0.96 7.07
CA SER A 76 -10.34 -2.10 7.99
C SER A 76 -10.19 -1.63 9.42
N ARG A 77 -10.97 -2.20 10.35
CA ARG A 77 -10.78 -2.00 11.79
C ARG A 77 -10.97 -3.30 12.56
N TRP A 78 -10.32 -3.42 13.69
CA TRP A 78 -10.50 -4.53 14.63
C TRP A 78 -10.23 -4.07 16.05
N LYS A 79 -10.79 -4.75 17.03
CA LYS A 79 -10.66 -4.44 18.44
C LYS A 79 -9.20 -4.41 18.88
N ALA A 80 -8.83 -3.40 19.69
CA ALA A 80 -7.46 -3.19 20.14
C ALA A 80 -6.95 -4.31 21.05
N ASP A 81 -7.81 -4.98 21.80
CA ASP A 81 -7.48 -6.12 22.68
C ASP A 81 -6.99 -7.35 21.90
N LEU A 82 -7.33 -7.47 20.62
CA LEU A 82 -6.78 -8.51 19.74
C LEU A 82 -5.33 -8.24 19.30
N GLY A 83 -4.78 -7.08 19.65
CA GLY A 83 -3.47 -6.64 19.24
C GLY A 83 -3.34 -6.49 17.72
N MET A 84 -2.11 -6.24 17.24
CA MET A 84 -1.89 -6.08 15.78
C MET A 84 -2.27 -7.33 14.98
N SER A 85 -2.17 -8.53 15.55
CA SER A 85 -2.56 -9.78 14.86
C SER A 85 -4.07 -9.97 14.68
N GLY A 86 -4.89 -9.13 15.29
CA GLY A 86 -6.35 -9.17 15.18
C GLY A 86 -6.89 -8.98 13.75
N TRP A 87 -6.08 -8.41 12.86
CA TRP A 87 -6.46 -8.21 11.46
C TRP A 87 -6.93 -9.49 10.73
N ILE A 88 -6.49 -10.69 11.16
CA ILE A 88 -6.88 -11.95 10.54
C ILE A 88 -7.96 -12.70 11.33
N LYS A 89 -8.34 -12.20 12.51
CA LYS A 89 -9.25 -12.91 13.45
C LYS A 89 -10.53 -12.16 13.78
N GLY A 90 -10.65 -10.91 13.40
CA GLY A 90 -11.81 -10.11 13.80
C GLY A 90 -11.87 -8.74 13.10
N SER A 91 -11.14 -8.58 11.98
CA SER A 91 -11.24 -7.36 11.19
C SER A 91 -12.59 -7.30 10.48
N GLU A 92 -13.15 -6.11 10.48
CA GLU A 92 -14.33 -5.71 9.71
C GLU A 92 -14.00 -4.51 8.84
N ILE A 93 -14.80 -4.24 7.81
CA ILE A 93 -14.69 -3.04 6.98
C ILE A 93 -15.76 -2.06 7.43
N ALA A 94 -15.31 -0.86 7.80
CA ALA A 94 -16.14 0.26 8.18
C ALA A 94 -16.06 1.38 7.15
N HIS A 95 -17.00 2.30 7.21
CA HIS A 95 -17.16 3.46 6.33
C HIS A 95 -17.04 4.74 7.15
N ALA A 96 -16.37 5.73 6.57
CA ALA A 96 -16.29 7.09 7.13
C ALA A 96 -16.37 8.12 6.00
N VAL A 97 -16.81 9.34 6.34
CA VAL A 97 -16.98 10.45 5.41
C VAL A 97 -16.39 11.72 5.97
N ALA A 98 -15.85 12.56 5.11
CA ALA A 98 -15.42 13.93 5.41
C ALA A 98 -15.78 14.87 4.26
N ASP A 99 -15.88 16.17 4.52
CA ASP A 99 -16.14 17.19 3.49
C ASP A 99 -14.96 17.31 2.49
N ALA A 100 -13.74 16.95 2.90
CA ALA A 100 -12.55 16.86 2.04
C ALA A 100 -11.52 15.93 2.68
N PRO A 101 -10.49 15.44 1.93
CA PRO A 101 -9.50 14.50 2.47
C PRO A 101 -8.72 14.99 3.68
N ASP A 102 -8.54 16.31 3.83
CA ASP A 102 -7.83 16.95 4.94
C ASP A 102 -8.75 17.38 6.10
N LYS A 103 -10.04 17.03 6.05
CA LYS A 103 -11.01 17.35 7.09
C LYS A 103 -11.24 16.16 8.02
N PRO A 104 -11.78 16.40 9.24
CA PRO A 104 -12.13 15.33 10.16
C PRO A 104 -13.13 14.35 9.54
N PHE A 105 -12.85 13.06 9.67
CA PHE A 105 -13.74 11.99 9.21
C PHE A 105 -14.74 11.63 10.31
N GLU A 106 -16.00 11.56 9.93
CA GLU A 106 -17.06 10.94 10.71
C GLU A 106 -17.17 9.47 10.34
N VAL A 107 -17.10 8.59 11.34
CA VAL A 107 -17.29 7.15 11.14
C VAL A 107 -18.78 6.84 11.18
N LEU A 108 -19.28 6.25 10.10
CA LEU A 108 -20.71 5.96 9.95
C LEU A 108 -21.02 4.57 10.49
N GLU A 109 -20.64 3.51 9.77
CA GLU A 109 -21.13 2.16 10.03
C GLU A 109 -20.09 1.06 9.73
N THR A 110 -20.36 -0.16 10.16
CA THR A 110 -19.72 -1.37 9.66
C THR A 110 -20.40 -1.81 8.39
N VAL A 111 -19.66 -1.81 7.29
CA VAL A 111 -20.15 -2.20 5.96
C VAL A 111 -20.10 -3.71 5.77
N LEU A 112 -18.95 -4.32 6.09
CA LEU A 112 -18.73 -5.77 5.96
C LEU A 112 -18.13 -6.33 7.25
N ALA A 113 -18.94 -6.97 8.07
CA ALA A 113 -18.48 -7.79 9.20
C ALA A 113 -18.23 -9.25 8.76
N PRO A 114 -17.37 -10.01 9.45
CA PRO A 114 -17.26 -11.46 9.27
C PRO A 114 -18.61 -12.16 9.34
N ARG A 115 -18.88 -13.09 8.42
CA ARG A 115 -20.21 -13.78 8.36
C ARG A 115 -20.37 -14.96 9.31
N GLY A 116 -19.28 -15.38 9.98
CA GLY A 116 -19.31 -16.51 10.88
C GLY A 116 -19.16 -17.86 10.18
N THR A 117 -19.28 -18.92 10.95
CA THR A 117 -19.06 -20.31 10.50
C THR A 117 -19.89 -20.67 9.27
N GLY A 118 -19.28 -21.34 8.31
CA GLY A 118 -19.91 -21.77 7.06
C GLY A 118 -19.60 -20.86 5.88
N PHE A 119 -19.09 -19.66 6.13
CA PHE A 119 -18.72 -18.73 5.06
C PHE A 119 -17.21 -18.67 4.82
N TRP A 120 -16.79 -18.35 3.62
CA TRP A 120 -15.38 -18.20 3.26
C TRP A 120 -14.72 -16.97 3.90
N ASP A 121 -15.52 -15.98 4.32
CA ASP A 121 -15.13 -14.78 5.05
C ASP A 121 -15.62 -14.81 6.53
N ALA A 122 -15.58 -16.00 7.12
CA ALA A 122 -16.14 -16.28 8.45
C ALA A 122 -15.46 -15.51 9.59
N THR A 123 -14.15 -15.24 9.49
CA THR A 123 -13.36 -14.68 10.61
C THR A 123 -12.88 -13.25 10.36
N THR A 124 -12.85 -12.81 9.11
CA THR A 124 -12.28 -11.52 8.75
C THR A 124 -12.82 -10.99 7.43
N CYS A 125 -13.11 -9.68 7.40
CA CYS A 125 -13.22 -8.84 6.20
C CYS A 125 -12.17 -7.75 6.31
N HIS A 126 -11.24 -7.69 5.34
CA HIS A 126 -10.03 -6.85 5.44
C HIS A 126 -9.57 -6.38 4.05
N ASN A 127 -8.65 -5.43 3.99
CA ASN A 127 -8.06 -4.93 2.75
C ASN A 127 -9.10 -4.41 1.73
N PRO A 128 -9.97 -3.47 2.10
CA PRO A 128 -10.94 -2.90 1.17
C PRO A 128 -10.25 -2.16 0.03
N LEU A 129 -10.84 -2.27 -1.15
CA LEU A 129 -10.56 -1.44 -2.32
C LEU A 129 -11.90 -1.03 -2.94
N ILE A 130 -12.29 0.23 -2.77
CA ILE A 130 -13.52 0.78 -3.35
C ILE A 130 -13.25 1.30 -4.76
N LYS A 131 -14.16 1.00 -5.70
CA LYS A 131 -14.15 1.54 -7.06
C LYS A 131 -15.58 1.86 -7.50
N LYS A 132 -15.74 2.89 -8.33
CA LYS A 132 -16.99 3.19 -9.04
C LYS A 132 -16.82 2.81 -10.51
N ILE A 133 -17.75 2.02 -11.04
CA ILE A 133 -17.75 1.60 -12.44
C ILE A 133 -19.17 1.80 -12.95
N GLY A 134 -19.36 2.77 -13.83
CA GLY A 134 -20.71 3.22 -14.21
C GLY A 134 -21.48 3.74 -12.99
N ASN A 135 -22.66 3.19 -12.74
CA ASN A 135 -23.52 3.57 -11.62
C ASN A 135 -23.40 2.62 -10.41
N THR A 136 -22.43 1.72 -10.42
CA THR A 136 -22.25 0.71 -9.36
C THR A 136 -20.95 0.94 -8.64
N TYR A 137 -20.98 0.84 -7.30
CA TYR A 137 -19.82 0.79 -6.45
C TYR A 137 -19.41 -0.66 -6.21
N TYR A 138 -18.12 -0.92 -6.32
CA TYR A 138 -17.49 -2.24 -6.18
C TYR A 138 -16.49 -2.18 -5.03
N LEU A 139 -16.75 -2.93 -3.97
CA LEU A 139 -15.89 -3.04 -2.81
C LEU A 139 -15.20 -4.41 -2.83
N PHE A 140 -14.00 -4.45 -3.41
CA PHE A 140 -13.14 -5.64 -3.34
C PHE A 140 -12.56 -5.76 -1.93
N TYR A 141 -12.47 -6.97 -1.42
CA TYR A 141 -11.95 -7.20 -0.07
C TYR A 141 -11.29 -8.56 0.09
N MET A 142 -10.54 -8.73 1.16
CA MET A 142 -10.00 -10.02 1.58
C MET A 142 -10.85 -10.59 2.69
N GLY A 143 -11.36 -11.81 2.49
CA GLY A 143 -11.99 -12.63 3.51
C GLY A 143 -11.07 -13.75 3.98
N ASN A 144 -11.40 -14.33 5.14
CA ASN A 144 -10.69 -15.45 5.73
C ASN A 144 -11.67 -16.31 6.56
N SER A 145 -11.53 -17.64 6.53
CA SER A 145 -12.48 -18.55 7.19
C SER A 145 -11.98 -19.21 8.45
N ASN A 146 -10.66 -19.23 8.71
CA ASN A 146 -10.10 -20.00 9.84
C ASN A 146 -9.07 -19.23 10.69
N GLY A 147 -8.89 -17.94 10.45
CA GLY A 147 -7.89 -17.12 11.15
C GLY A 147 -6.43 -17.43 10.79
N LYS A 148 -6.18 -18.18 9.69
CA LYS A 148 -4.85 -18.49 9.17
C LYS A 148 -4.69 -17.96 7.76
N THR A 149 -3.47 -17.78 7.30
CA THR A 149 -3.18 -17.16 6.00
C THR A 149 -3.62 -17.98 4.78
N ASN A 150 -3.69 -19.30 4.93
CA ASN A 150 -4.01 -20.23 3.83
C ASN A 150 -5.49 -20.19 3.36
N THR A 151 -6.39 -19.57 4.12
CA THR A 151 -7.79 -19.40 3.70
C THR A 151 -8.14 -17.97 3.27
N LYS A 152 -7.15 -17.10 3.10
CA LYS A 152 -7.39 -15.77 2.55
C LYS A 152 -7.83 -15.86 1.10
N ARG A 153 -8.93 -15.18 0.77
CA ARG A 153 -9.51 -15.12 -0.58
C ARG A 153 -9.97 -13.70 -0.88
N ILE A 154 -9.98 -13.35 -2.15
CA ILE A 154 -10.55 -12.08 -2.62
C ILE A 154 -12.02 -12.28 -2.92
N GLY A 155 -12.86 -11.42 -2.37
CA GLY A 155 -14.27 -11.32 -2.64
C GLY A 155 -14.68 -9.92 -3.07
N LEU A 156 -15.97 -9.77 -3.32
CA LEU A 156 -16.57 -8.56 -3.82
C LEU A 156 -17.91 -8.30 -3.14
N ALA A 157 -18.17 -7.03 -2.84
CA ALA A 157 -19.49 -6.55 -2.53
C ALA A 157 -19.84 -5.39 -3.48
N THR A 158 -21.12 -5.26 -3.84
CA THR A 158 -21.61 -4.23 -4.75
C THR A 158 -22.75 -3.44 -4.14
N SER A 159 -22.87 -2.18 -4.52
CA SER A 159 -23.99 -1.31 -4.17
C SER A 159 -24.20 -0.22 -5.22
N SER A 160 -25.39 0.34 -5.28
CA SER A 160 -25.70 1.55 -6.05
C SER A 160 -25.40 2.85 -5.27
N SER A 161 -25.13 2.75 -3.96
CA SER A 161 -24.80 3.88 -3.07
C SER A 161 -23.57 3.54 -2.23
N LEU A 162 -22.80 4.55 -1.82
CA LEU A 162 -21.71 4.39 -0.83
C LEU A 162 -22.24 4.01 0.55
N ASP A 163 -23.47 4.37 0.87
CA ASP A 163 -24.13 4.03 2.13
C ASP A 163 -24.80 2.64 2.12
N GLY A 164 -24.66 1.92 1.00
CA GLY A 164 -25.29 0.61 0.84
C GLY A 164 -26.76 0.67 0.36
N PRO A 165 -27.51 -0.42 0.49
CA PRO A 165 -27.06 -1.71 1.06
C PRO A 165 -26.04 -2.42 0.16
N TRP A 166 -25.12 -3.14 0.81
CA TRP A 166 -24.05 -3.88 0.12
C TRP A 166 -24.40 -5.35 -0.06
N THR A 167 -24.34 -5.85 -1.29
CA THR A 167 -24.56 -7.24 -1.64
C THR A 167 -23.24 -7.93 -1.90
N ARG A 168 -22.90 -8.97 -1.08
CA ARG A 168 -21.67 -9.75 -1.21
C ARG A 168 -21.83 -10.90 -2.20
N THR A 169 -20.73 -11.28 -2.83
CA THR A 169 -20.67 -12.57 -3.55
C THR A 169 -20.69 -13.74 -2.55
N ASP A 170 -21.37 -14.82 -2.91
CA ASP A 170 -21.44 -16.04 -2.05
C ASP A 170 -20.11 -16.80 -2.03
N ALA A 171 -19.33 -16.72 -3.12
CA ALA A 171 -18.02 -17.33 -3.26
C ALA A 171 -16.94 -16.26 -3.50
N PRO A 172 -15.67 -16.57 -3.23
CA PRO A 172 -14.56 -15.73 -3.65
C PRO A 172 -14.52 -15.56 -5.16
N ILE A 173 -14.12 -14.37 -5.64
CA ILE A 173 -14.01 -14.08 -7.08
C ILE A 173 -12.69 -14.56 -7.69
N LEU A 174 -11.70 -14.91 -6.86
CA LEU A 174 -10.41 -15.45 -7.30
C LEU A 174 -9.92 -16.52 -6.33
N LEU A 175 -9.70 -17.74 -6.82
CA LEU A 175 -9.17 -18.86 -6.05
C LEU A 175 -7.64 -18.96 -6.16
N PRO A 176 -6.95 -19.63 -5.22
CA PRO A 176 -5.53 -19.97 -5.34
C PRO A 176 -5.25 -20.85 -6.56
N GLY A 177 -3.97 -21.01 -6.89
CA GLY A 177 -3.51 -22.00 -7.85
C GLY A 177 -3.61 -23.44 -7.34
N ALA A 178 -3.32 -24.39 -8.22
CA ALA A 178 -3.21 -25.79 -7.85
C ALA A 178 -2.06 -25.98 -6.84
N ALA A 179 -2.13 -27.07 -6.07
CA ALA A 179 -1.08 -27.40 -5.10
C ALA A 179 0.32 -27.45 -5.77
N GLY A 180 1.28 -26.77 -5.17
CA GLY A 180 2.64 -26.59 -5.68
C GLY A 180 2.82 -25.41 -6.63
N ALA A 181 1.74 -24.75 -7.06
CA ALA A 181 1.85 -23.50 -7.84
C ALA A 181 2.45 -22.37 -7.00
N TRP A 182 2.96 -21.33 -7.65
CA TRP A 182 3.52 -20.18 -6.96
C TRP A 182 2.49 -19.46 -6.07
N ASP A 183 1.20 -19.60 -6.35
CA ASP A 183 0.07 -18.93 -5.70
C ASP A 183 -0.93 -19.91 -5.05
N ASP A 184 -0.45 -21.09 -4.63
CA ASP A 184 -1.30 -22.13 -4.04
C ASP A 184 -1.73 -21.84 -2.61
N HIS A 185 -1.09 -20.87 -1.92
CA HIS A 185 -1.40 -20.60 -0.53
C HIS A 185 -2.69 -19.79 -0.34
N CYS A 186 -2.83 -18.70 -1.08
CA CYS A 186 -3.96 -17.77 -0.93
C CYS A 186 -4.09 -16.82 -2.10
N THR A 187 -5.21 -16.07 -2.16
CA THR A 187 -5.35 -14.86 -2.97
C THR A 187 -5.72 -13.70 -2.06
N THR A 188 -5.01 -12.56 -2.14
CA THR A 188 -5.22 -11.45 -1.20
C THR A 188 -4.75 -10.12 -1.78
N ASN A 189 -5.02 -9.01 -1.09
CA ASN A 189 -4.61 -7.66 -1.44
C ASN A 189 -5.02 -7.29 -2.87
N PRO A 190 -6.33 -7.20 -3.15
CA PRO A 190 -6.82 -6.84 -4.47
C PRO A 190 -6.34 -5.46 -4.89
N ALA A 191 -5.87 -5.34 -6.14
CA ALA A 191 -5.61 -4.07 -6.79
C ALA A 191 -6.24 -4.13 -8.18
N TRP A 192 -7.33 -3.40 -8.36
CA TRP A 192 -8.13 -3.44 -9.59
C TRP A 192 -7.91 -2.20 -10.42
N VAL A 193 -7.85 -2.38 -11.75
CA VAL A 193 -7.79 -1.31 -12.74
C VAL A 193 -8.51 -1.72 -14.01
N ARG A 194 -9.07 -0.76 -14.76
CA ARG A 194 -9.54 -0.99 -16.12
C ARG A 194 -8.34 -1.05 -17.07
N GLY A 195 -8.16 -2.15 -17.78
CA GLY A 195 -7.11 -2.33 -18.78
C GLY A 195 -7.34 -1.47 -20.03
N LYS A 196 -6.30 -1.32 -20.86
CA LYS A 196 -6.39 -0.66 -22.17
C LYS A 196 -7.32 -1.40 -23.13
N ASP A 197 -7.42 -2.70 -22.95
CA ASP A 197 -8.30 -3.61 -23.70
C ASP A 197 -9.77 -3.55 -23.26
N GLY A 198 -10.09 -2.67 -22.29
CA GLY A 198 -11.42 -2.53 -21.73
C GLY A 198 -11.83 -3.63 -20.75
N ARG A 199 -10.98 -4.65 -20.52
CA ARG A 199 -11.22 -5.69 -19.51
C ARG A 199 -10.95 -5.18 -18.09
N ASN A 200 -11.44 -5.92 -17.12
CA ASN A 200 -11.18 -5.72 -15.70
C ASN A 200 -9.92 -6.48 -15.32
N TRP A 201 -8.89 -5.79 -14.85
CA TRP A 201 -7.64 -6.35 -14.44
C TRP A 201 -7.57 -6.36 -12.92
N LEU A 202 -7.42 -7.54 -12.33
CA LEU A 202 -7.32 -7.73 -10.89
C LEU A 202 -5.92 -8.26 -10.55
N TYR A 203 -5.05 -7.39 -10.08
CA TYR A 203 -3.78 -7.79 -9.50
C TYR A 203 -4.03 -8.34 -8.09
N TYR A 204 -3.31 -9.40 -7.74
CA TYR A 204 -3.44 -10.08 -6.47
C TYR A 204 -2.09 -10.52 -5.92
N LYS A 205 -1.95 -10.46 -4.61
CA LYS A 205 -0.80 -10.99 -3.90
C LYS A 205 -1.02 -12.45 -3.58
N SER A 206 0.04 -13.24 -3.74
CA SER A 206 0.09 -14.63 -3.29
C SER A 206 1.52 -15.07 -3.01
N TRP A 207 1.68 -16.32 -2.63
CA TRP A 207 2.93 -17.04 -2.45
C TRP A 207 2.69 -18.54 -2.44
N ASN A 208 3.78 -19.32 -2.56
CA ASN A 208 3.76 -20.76 -2.49
C ASN A 208 3.70 -21.24 -1.03
N THR A 209 2.92 -22.25 -0.75
CA THR A 209 2.73 -22.82 0.60
C THR A 209 4.03 -23.37 1.17
N HIS A 210 4.79 -24.14 0.38
CA HIS A 210 6.05 -24.72 0.83
C HIS A 210 7.07 -23.64 1.21
N ASP A 211 7.23 -22.62 0.36
CA ASP A 211 8.11 -21.47 0.65
C ASP A 211 7.69 -20.76 1.94
N TYR A 212 6.38 -20.58 2.15
CA TYR A 212 5.88 -19.94 3.36
C TYR A 212 6.15 -20.74 4.63
N GLU A 213 6.03 -22.05 4.57
CA GLU A 213 6.19 -22.93 5.72
C GLU A 213 7.67 -23.22 6.05
N THR A 214 8.54 -23.25 5.05
CA THR A 214 9.96 -23.58 5.22
C THR A 214 10.87 -22.37 5.41
N THR A 215 10.49 -21.18 4.94
CA THR A 215 11.28 -19.95 5.13
C THR A 215 11.37 -19.58 6.61
N LYS A 216 12.61 -19.41 7.09
CA LYS A 216 12.91 -18.98 8.46
C LYS A 216 13.20 -17.49 8.48
N GLY A 217 12.85 -16.82 9.59
CA GLY A 217 13.13 -15.41 9.80
C GLY A 217 11.88 -14.54 9.96
N PRO A 218 12.04 -13.22 10.08
CA PRO A 218 10.94 -12.30 10.38
C PRO A 218 9.95 -12.14 9.23
N ILE A 219 10.40 -12.37 7.98
CA ILE A 219 9.56 -12.29 6.78
C ILE A 219 9.45 -13.68 6.20
N ARG A 220 8.25 -14.23 6.25
CA ARG A 220 7.93 -15.57 5.80
C ARG A 220 7.33 -15.55 4.40
N GLY A 221 7.61 -16.60 3.65
CA GLY A 221 7.10 -16.80 2.31
C GLY A 221 7.83 -15.94 1.28
N ASN A 222 7.32 -15.97 0.10
CA ASN A 222 7.89 -15.34 -1.07
C ASN A 222 6.74 -14.61 -1.81
N ARG A 223 6.37 -13.44 -1.29
CA ARG A 223 5.20 -12.69 -1.77
C ARG A 223 5.46 -12.14 -3.16
N LYS A 224 4.58 -12.48 -4.06
CA LYS A 224 4.60 -12.10 -5.47
C LYS A 224 3.25 -11.51 -5.85
N TYR A 225 3.20 -10.87 -6.99
CA TYR A 225 1.95 -10.40 -7.57
C TYR A 225 1.70 -11.06 -8.91
N GLY A 226 0.49 -11.57 -9.07
CA GLY A 226 -0.08 -11.97 -10.33
C GLY A 226 -1.19 -11.04 -10.77
N VAL A 227 -1.69 -11.26 -11.97
CA VAL A 227 -2.84 -10.57 -12.53
C VAL A 227 -3.83 -11.58 -13.10
N ALA A 228 -5.11 -11.26 -13.00
CA ALA A 228 -6.20 -12.00 -13.61
C ALA A 228 -7.14 -11.03 -14.34
N PHE A 229 -7.81 -11.48 -15.36
CA PHE A 229 -8.63 -10.70 -16.28
C PHE A 229 -10.08 -11.18 -16.28
N ALA A 230 -11.02 -10.26 -16.44
CA ALA A 230 -12.43 -10.56 -16.59
C ALA A 230 -13.12 -9.53 -17.48
N ASP A 231 -14.19 -9.93 -18.17
CA ASP A 231 -15.02 -9.01 -18.96
C ASP A 231 -15.91 -8.16 -18.05
N LYS A 232 -16.32 -8.70 -16.90
CA LYS A 232 -17.13 -8.02 -15.89
C LYS A 232 -16.35 -7.85 -14.60
N PRO A 233 -16.59 -6.79 -13.81
CA PRO A 233 -15.92 -6.59 -12.53
C PRO A 233 -16.15 -7.73 -11.53
N GLU A 234 -17.27 -8.44 -11.62
CA GLU A 234 -17.60 -9.59 -10.78
C GLU A 234 -16.88 -10.88 -11.19
N GLY A 235 -16.26 -10.89 -12.37
CA GLY A 235 -15.61 -12.05 -12.95
C GLY A 235 -16.51 -12.82 -13.96
N PRO A 236 -16.21 -14.10 -14.23
CA PRO A 236 -15.09 -14.86 -13.67
C PRO A 236 -13.73 -14.31 -14.10
N TYR A 237 -12.78 -14.33 -13.17
CA TYR A 237 -11.42 -13.88 -13.41
C TYR A 237 -10.53 -15.05 -13.86
N GLU A 238 -9.87 -14.89 -15.01
CA GLU A 238 -8.90 -15.84 -15.56
C GLU A 238 -7.48 -15.35 -15.28
N LYS A 239 -6.67 -16.17 -14.63
CA LYS A 239 -5.29 -15.84 -14.31
C LYS A 239 -4.43 -15.76 -15.56
N TYR A 240 -3.56 -14.77 -15.62
CA TYR A 240 -2.56 -14.67 -16.69
C TYR A 240 -1.64 -15.89 -16.68
N VAL A 241 -1.43 -16.49 -17.84
CA VAL A 241 -0.69 -17.75 -17.97
C VAL A 241 0.78 -17.64 -17.56
N HIS A 242 1.36 -16.43 -17.70
CA HIS A 242 2.76 -16.17 -17.34
C HIS A 242 2.91 -15.48 -15.96
N ASN A 243 1.93 -15.64 -15.06
CA ASN A 243 2.08 -15.19 -13.69
C ASN A 243 3.22 -15.92 -12.96
N PRO A 244 3.91 -15.28 -12.00
CA PRO A 244 3.67 -13.94 -11.48
C PRO A 244 4.25 -12.84 -12.38
N VAL A 245 3.58 -11.66 -12.42
CA VAL A 245 4.09 -10.49 -13.15
C VAL A 245 5.08 -9.66 -12.33
N ILE A 246 5.13 -9.85 -11.01
CA ILE A 246 6.13 -9.25 -10.12
C ILE A 246 6.67 -10.32 -9.18
N ASP A 247 7.98 -10.58 -9.30
CA ASP A 247 8.74 -11.50 -8.46
C ASP A 247 10.12 -10.90 -8.15
N PHE A 248 10.30 -10.38 -6.95
CA PHE A 248 11.60 -9.87 -6.49
C PHE A 248 12.47 -10.94 -5.81
N SER A 249 11.96 -12.14 -5.59
CA SER A 249 12.69 -13.21 -4.94
C SER A 249 13.90 -13.70 -5.75
N ALA A 250 13.81 -13.62 -7.07
CA ALA A 250 14.93 -13.92 -7.97
C ALA A 250 16.14 -12.99 -7.74
N LYS A 251 15.95 -11.83 -7.12
CA LYS A 251 17.01 -10.89 -6.74
C LYS A 251 17.72 -11.27 -5.41
N GLY A 252 17.35 -12.38 -4.79
CA GLY A 252 17.95 -12.94 -3.57
C GLY A 252 17.46 -12.26 -2.28
N ALA A 253 17.98 -12.75 -1.12
CA ALA A 253 17.72 -12.19 0.20
C ALA A 253 16.24 -12.09 0.62
N ASN A 254 15.37 -13.00 0.13
CA ASN A 254 13.93 -13.03 0.44
C ASN A 254 13.24 -11.67 0.20
N ARG A 255 13.62 -10.97 -0.87
CA ARG A 255 13.01 -9.71 -1.28
C ARG A 255 11.60 -9.98 -1.76
N GLN A 256 10.67 -9.19 -1.26
CA GLN A 256 9.24 -9.39 -1.48
C GLN A 256 8.54 -8.07 -1.79
N PHE A 257 7.28 -8.17 -2.19
CA PHE A 257 6.44 -7.06 -2.60
C PHE A 257 5.05 -7.19 -1.95
N GLU A 258 4.49 -6.08 -1.44
CA GLU A 258 3.23 -6.13 -0.70
C GLU A 258 2.39 -4.86 -0.90
N ASP A 259 1.07 -4.98 -0.75
CA ASP A 259 0.13 -3.87 -0.62
C ASP A 259 0.05 -2.96 -1.86
N ALA A 260 -0.03 -3.56 -3.05
CA ALA A 260 -0.14 -2.79 -4.28
C ALA A 260 -1.46 -2.03 -4.40
N PHE A 261 -1.39 -0.80 -4.90
CA PHE A 261 -2.47 -0.06 -5.53
C PHE A 261 -2.06 0.23 -6.97
N VAL A 262 -2.98 0.01 -7.93
CA VAL A 262 -2.72 0.16 -9.36
C VAL A 262 -3.69 1.18 -9.95
N TRP A 263 -3.16 2.05 -10.81
CA TRP A 263 -3.97 3.00 -11.57
C TRP A 263 -3.41 3.18 -12.98
N ARG A 264 -4.13 3.91 -13.81
CA ARG A 264 -3.64 4.35 -15.11
C ARG A 264 -3.42 5.85 -15.07
N GLU A 265 -2.34 6.28 -15.70
CA GLU A 265 -1.99 7.66 -15.89
C GLU A 265 -1.63 7.84 -17.38
N GLY A 266 -2.56 8.40 -18.14
CA GLY A 266 -2.48 8.40 -19.59
C GLY A 266 -2.41 6.97 -20.15
N ASP A 267 -1.35 6.72 -20.92
CA ASP A 267 -1.12 5.41 -21.55
C ASP A 267 -0.34 4.42 -20.67
N LYS A 268 0.07 4.81 -19.47
CA LYS A 268 0.86 3.95 -18.60
C LYS A 268 0.02 3.35 -17.46
N PHE A 269 0.37 2.14 -17.09
CA PHE A 269 0.01 1.59 -15.79
C PHE A 269 1.03 2.06 -14.76
N LYS A 270 0.55 2.44 -13.60
CA LYS A 270 1.35 2.82 -12.44
C LYS A 270 0.97 1.94 -11.26
N MET A 271 1.95 1.66 -10.41
CA MET A 271 1.72 0.86 -9.20
C MET A 271 2.51 1.46 -8.04
N ILE A 272 1.83 1.69 -6.92
CA ILE A 272 2.45 2.03 -5.65
C ILE A 272 2.27 0.87 -4.68
N ALA A 273 3.28 0.59 -3.86
CA ALA A 273 3.26 -0.54 -2.94
C ALA A 273 4.18 -0.33 -1.74
N ARG A 274 4.15 -1.27 -0.82
CA ARG A 274 5.06 -1.33 0.31
C ARG A 274 6.33 -2.10 -0.06
N ASP A 275 7.48 -1.59 0.37
CA ASP A 275 8.75 -2.32 0.31
C ASP A 275 8.80 -3.46 1.36
N MET A 276 9.23 -4.63 0.91
CA MET A 276 9.46 -5.81 1.73
C MET A 276 10.88 -6.36 1.49
N GLY A 277 11.88 -5.47 1.49
CA GLY A 277 13.30 -5.82 1.37
C GLY A 277 13.93 -5.53 0.02
N VAL A 278 13.26 -4.83 -0.89
CA VAL A 278 13.88 -4.35 -2.14
C VAL A 278 14.90 -3.26 -1.81
N PHE A 279 14.53 -2.33 -0.93
CA PHE A 279 15.44 -1.31 -0.37
C PHE A 279 15.71 -1.57 1.11
N ASN A 280 14.71 -1.40 2.00
CA ASN A 280 14.96 -1.40 3.46
C ASN A 280 13.77 -1.80 4.34
N HIS A 281 12.64 -2.25 3.81
CA HIS A 281 11.38 -2.54 4.52
C HIS A 281 10.60 -1.34 5.08
N GLU A 282 11.11 -0.12 4.95
CA GLU A 282 10.52 1.07 5.59
C GLU A 282 9.88 2.04 4.59
N VAL A 283 10.29 1.98 3.32
CA VAL A 283 9.83 2.89 2.27
C VAL A 283 8.66 2.32 1.46
N GLY A 284 8.04 3.16 0.66
CA GLY A 284 7.13 2.72 -0.40
C GLY A 284 7.85 2.55 -1.73
N LEU A 285 7.27 1.77 -2.61
CA LEU A 285 7.75 1.54 -3.98
C LEU A 285 6.76 2.11 -4.98
N ILE A 286 7.27 2.68 -6.07
CA ILE A 286 6.49 3.05 -7.25
C ILE A 286 7.16 2.49 -8.50
N MET A 287 6.33 1.96 -9.40
CA MET A 287 6.75 1.39 -10.68
C MET A 287 5.76 1.81 -11.76
N GLU A 288 6.21 1.74 -13.01
CA GLU A 288 5.39 1.97 -14.19
C GLU A 288 5.52 0.83 -15.20
N SER A 289 4.52 0.71 -16.07
CA SER A 289 4.47 -0.29 -17.11
C SER A 289 3.67 0.22 -18.31
N ASP A 290 4.13 -0.11 -19.52
CA ASP A 290 3.41 0.23 -20.75
C ASP A 290 2.27 -0.75 -21.04
N ASP A 291 2.36 -1.98 -20.55
CA ASP A 291 1.42 -3.07 -20.85
C ASP A 291 0.72 -3.64 -19.59
N GLY A 292 1.12 -3.23 -18.39
CA GLY A 292 0.61 -3.75 -17.13
C GLY A 292 1.16 -5.12 -16.74
N LEU A 293 2.02 -5.73 -17.56
CA LEU A 293 2.60 -7.06 -17.35
C LEU A 293 4.09 -6.99 -17.04
N HIS A 294 4.81 -6.08 -17.70
CA HIS A 294 6.25 -5.86 -17.52
C HIS A 294 6.46 -4.53 -16.80
N TRP A 295 7.01 -4.60 -15.60
CA TRP A 295 7.15 -3.46 -14.69
C TRP A 295 8.58 -2.95 -14.64
N SER A 296 8.74 -1.64 -14.58
CA SER A 296 10.04 -0.97 -14.40
C SER A 296 10.72 -1.39 -13.09
N GLU A 297 12.03 -1.11 -12.96
CA GLU A 297 12.69 -1.15 -11.66
C GLU A 297 12.00 -0.16 -10.71
N PRO A 298 11.81 -0.53 -9.43
CA PRO A 298 11.11 0.32 -8.48
C PRO A 298 11.92 1.56 -8.09
N GLN A 299 11.22 2.66 -7.88
CA GLN A 299 11.72 3.85 -7.21
C GLN A 299 11.04 4.00 -5.84
N ILE A 300 11.57 4.84 -4.98
CA ILE A 300 10.98 5.16 -3.67
C ILE A 300 9.77 6.06 -3.87
N ALA A 301 8.59 5.58 -3.46
CA ALA A 301 7.33 6.31 -3.54
C ALA A 301 7.08 7.20 -2.32
N PHE A 302 7.47 6.74 -1.14
CA PHE A 302 7.39 7.48 0.12
C PHE A 302 8.45 6.98 1.09
N GLN A 303 8.86 7.86 1.99
CA GLN A 303 9.82 7.60 3.05
C GLN A 303 9.11 7.05 4.31
N PRO A 304 9.85 6.54 5.32
CA PRO A 304 9.29 6.28 6.64
C PRO A 304 8.63 7.52 7.23
N LEU A 305 7.62 7.35 8.10
CA LEU A 305 6.86 8.46 8.66
C LEU A 305 7.73 9.49 9.39
N SER A 306 8.82 9.05 10.03
CA SER A 306 9.79 9.90 10.70
C SER A 306 10.52 10.91 9.79
N HIS A 307 10.48 10.69 8.48
CA HIS A 307 10.99 11.65 7.49
C HIS A 307 10.09 12.88 7.37
N TYR A 308 8.79 12.70 7.60
CA TYR A 308 7.77 13.74 7.36
C TYR A 308 7.34 14.43 8.65
N VAL A 309 7.26 13.70 9.76
CA VAL A 309 6.77 14.20 11.04
C VAL A 309 7.57 13.65 12.21
N GLN A 310 7.66 14.43 13.29
CA GLN A 310 8.16 13.96 14.57
C GLN A 310 6.99 13.46 15.41
N GLU A 311 7.01 12.19 15.75
CA GLU A 311 6.07 11.58 16.68
C GLU A 311 6.77 11.23 18.00
N PRO A 312 6.02 11.06 19.10
CA PRO A 312 6.58 10.58 20.36
C PRO A 312 7.34 9.24 20.17
N PRO A 313 8.25 8.88 21.08
CA PRO A 313 8.95 7.58 21.02
C PRO A 313 7.96 6.41 20.93
N ALA A 314 8.31 5.40 20.12
CA ALA A 314 7.48 4.23 19.90
C ALA A 314 7.21 3.46 21.19
N PRO A 315 5.96 3.22 21.59
CA PRO A 315 5.63 2.29 22.65
C PRO A 315 6.12 0.87 22.34
N ALA A 316 6.57 0.13 23.34
CA ALA A 316 7.17 -1.20 23.17
C ALA A 316 6.27 -2.22 22.45
N HIS A 317 4.94 -2.08 22.53
CA HIS A 317 3.99 -2.98 21.90
C HIS A 317 3.78 -2.68 20.40
N LEU A 318 4.18 -1.50 19.90
CA LEU A 318 3.99 -1.09 18.49
C LEU A 318 5.22 -1.45 17.65
N LYS A 319 5.31 -2.70 17.21
CA LYS A 319 6.46 -3.25 16.48
C LYS A 319 6.66 -2.68 15.06
N ARG A 320 5.64 -2.04 14.50
CA ARG A 320 5.64 -1.45 13.14
C ARG A 320 5.44 0.06 13.18
N TYR A 321 5.78 0.68 14.31
CA TYR A 321 5.63 2.11 14.52
C TYR A 321 6.40 2.90 13.45
N GLY A 322 5.73 3.92 12.90
CA GLY A 322 6.34 4.81 11.91
C GLY A 322 6.43 4.26 10.48
N ARG A 323 6.10 2.99 10.23
CA ARG A 323 5.99 2.47 8.88
C ARG A 323 4.67 2.89 8.25
N LEU A 324 4.74 3.32 7.00
CA LEU A 324 3.56 3.50 6.17
C LEU A 324 3.30 2.21 5.40
N GLU A 325 2.15 1.62 5.61
CA GLU A 325 1.70 0.40 4.94
C GLU A 325 0.36 0.65 4.23
N ARG A 326 -0.01 -0.21 3.30
CA ARG A 326 -1.30 -0.15 2.59
C ARG A 326 -1.54 1.19 1.89
N PRO A 327 -0.62 1.64 1.02
CA PRO A 327 -0.83 2.87 0.27
C PRO A 327 -2.06 2.76 -0.63
N MET A 328 -2.92 3.76 -0.58
CA MET A 328 -4.10 3.94 -1.44
C MET A 328 -4.13 5.37 -1.92
N LEU A 329 -4.51 5.57 -3.17
CA LEU A 329 -4.60 6.90 -3.76
C LEU A 329 -6.06 7.33 -3.94
N LEU A 330 -6.36 8.57 -3.62
CA LEU A 330 -7.47 9.28 -4.23
C LEU A 330 -6.94 9.96 -5.48
N LEU A 331 -7.59 9.68 -6.60
CA LEU A 331 -7.22 10.22 -7.91
C LEU A 331 -8.19 11.34 -8.29
N GLU A 332 -7.65 12.42 -8.83
CA GLU A 332 -8.40 13.48 -9.51
C GLU A 332 -7.94 13.49 -10.98
N ASP A 333 -8.85 13.34 -11.92
CA ASP A 333 -8.55 13.22 -13.36
C ASP A 333 -7.44 12.19 -13.67
N ASP A 334 -7.55 11.01 -13.07
CA ASP A 334 -6.58 9.91 -13.15
C ASP A 334 -5.17 10.22 -12.59
N GLN A 335 -4.98 11.38 -11.95
CA GLN A 335 -3.72 11.77 -11.30
C GLN A 335 -3.81 11.60 -9.79
N PRO A 336 -2.73 11.18 -9.11
CA PRO A 336 -2.69 11.12 -7.66
C PRO A 336 -2.86 12.50 -7.01
N ALA A 337 -3.98 12.73 -6.33
CA ALA A 337 -4.22 13.95 -5.57
C ALA A 337 -3.88 13.76 -4.08
N TRP A 338 -4.19 12.58 -3.54
CA TRP A 338 -3.95 12.26 -2.13
C TRP A 338 -3.46 10.82 -1.96
N LEU A 339 -2.53 10.64 -1.02
CA LEU A 339 -2.08 9.33 -0.56
C LEU A 339 -2.59 9.08 0.86
N PHE A 340 -3.26 7.94 1.04
CA PHE A 340 -3.67 7.39 2.32
C PHE A 340 -2.79 6.19 2.65
N GLY A 341 -2.07 6.26 3.76
CA GLY A 341 -1.31 5.15 4.31
C GLY A 341 -1.86 4.72 5.66
N ALA A 342 -1.55 3.50 6.09
CA ALA A 342 -1.83 3.05 7.45
C ALA A 342 -0.53 3.04 8.26
N SER A 343 -0.57 3.52 9.51
CA SER A 343 0.60 3.53 10.38
C SER A 343 0.22 3.24 11.83
N GLN A 344 1.03 2.45 12.53
CA GLN A 344 0.91 2.30 13.98
C GLN A 344 1.30 3.62 14.67
N GLY A 345 0.69 3.88 15.83
CA GLY A 345 0.87 5.12 16.59
C GLY A 345 -0.43 5.91 16.72
N GLY A 346 -0.31 7.22 16.87
CA GLY A 346 -1.42 8.14 17.04
C GLY A 346 -1.94 8.23 18.46
N LYS A 347 -3.01 9.00 18.64
CA LYS A 347 -3.59 9.37 19.93
C LYS A 347 -3.90 8.18 20.84
N TYR A 348 -4.37 7.08 20.26
CA TYR A 348 -4.77 5.88 21.02
C TYR A 348 -3.70 4.78 21.01
N GLN A 349 -2.51 5.04 20.46
CA GLN A 349 -1.38 4.14 20.38
C GLN A 349 -1.74 2.73 19.83
N THR A 350 -2.58 2.73 18.82
CA THR A 350 -2.95 1.55 18.03
C THR A 350 -2.46 1.73 16.59
N SER A 351 -3.32 2.21 15.71
CA SER A 351 -3.00 2.61 14.35
C SER A 351 -4.09 3.50 13.78
N SER A 352 -3.76 4.24 12.73
CA SER A 352 -4.67 5.16 12.05
C SER A 352 -4.30 5.30 10.58
N ALA A 353 -5.14 5.97 9.81
CA ALA A 353 -4.74 6.53 8.54
C ALA A 353 -3.69 7.63 8.76
N PHE A 354 -2.77 7.77 7.80
CA PHE A 354 -1.93 8.95 7.64
C PHE A 354 -2.10 9.48 6.22
N ILE A 355 -2.37 10.76 6.09
CA ILE A 355 -2.76 11.37 4.82
C ILE A 355 -1.67 12.32 4.34
N PHE A 356 -1.40 12.26 3.05
CA PHE A 356 -0.55 13.19 2.32
C PHE A 356 -1.33 13.82 1.18
N LYS A 357 -1.08 15.11 0.93
CA LYS A 357 -1.44 15.73 -0.34
C LYS A 357 -0.33 15.49 -1.35
N CYS A 358 -0.68 15.14 -2.58
CA CYS A 358 0.23 15.07 -3.71
C CYS A 358 0.23 16.44 -4.40
N GLU A 359 1.34 17.19 -4.35
CA GLU A 359 1.43 18.48 -5.07
C GLU A 359 1.59 18.22 -6.58
N VAL A 360 0.96 19.04 -7.42
CA VAL A 360 1.02 18.95 -8.88
C VAL A 360 2.39 19.40 -9.42
#